data_08bcf7cf77b3b23f246bb6666d1c97e9
#
_entry.id   08bcf7cf77b3b23f246bb6666d1c97e9
#
_cell.length_a   1.000
_cell.length_b   1.000
_cell.length_c   1.000
_cell.angle_alpha   90.00
_cell.angle_beta   90.00
_cell.angle_gamma   90.00
#
_symmetry.space_group_name_H-M   'P 1'
#
loop_
_entity.id
_entity.type
_entity.pdbx_description
1 polymer ?
#
loop_
_entity_poly.entity_id
_entity_poly.type
_entity_poly.pdbx_seq_one_letter_code
_entity_poly.pdbx_strand_id
1 'polypeptide(L)'
;VKIYEPGKRSADLGRLQQESYQGVFCSMYAPEAFPEDIYSTYMGYDAVSCSHRLTSFSDISDYLETAFSSGNEVTHVLLILDPFLLWNSNFHNNSRFYASFDEDLLAYVDSYSGVEFTIVFSCPSLKYWQAHSSDTETYENLVQVLAAPLSVRENVSLFFPGGEEWLISNPDAYDTPLELNAVAARSVMLLVLSGTLQYHGIDADNSSLTQFDTLVQAAINAPASYSDLSDYDIVFFGDSVFGNYQDFASIPGVIGALTKASVHNRAIGGSSATQLTPDDKSFPSAVQRFLSEDTAEISGEKKLCFVINYGLNDYFTGYTVEQYRDGLQAGVQSLQDAYPDAEILIASSNFITAFDNGTAFNNDLDEILNDYVTGAEETAAAMNVFFLNTNEALQWNPQTAACYLVDAVHPNEEGRFLFGTAIIKALDEDIFSYPVH
;
A
#
# COMPACT_ATOMS: atom_id res chain seq x y z
N VAL A 1 -4.75 -0.59 -4.34
CA VAL A 1 -3.62 -1.32 -3.74
C VAL A 1 -3.68 -2.74 -4.25
N LYS A 2 -2.77 -3.16 -5.16
CA LYS A 2 -2.67 -4.58 -5.47
C LYS A 2 -2.00 -5.24 -4.28
N ILE A 3 -2.77 -6.06 -3.59
CA ILE A 3 -2.37 -6.86 -2.45
C ILE A 3 -1.13 -7.65 -2.82
N TYR A 4 -0.11 -7.62 -1.95
CA TYR A 4 0.99 -8.57 -2.00
C TYR A 4 0.41 -9.98 -2.02
N GLU A 5 0.46 -10.62 -3.19
CA GLU A 5 0.10 -12.02 -3.32
C GLU A 5 1.40 -12.83 -3.19
N PRO A 6 1.64 -13.51 -2.05
CA PRO A 6 2.84 -14.36 -1.89
C PRO A 6 3.01 -15.33 -3.05
N GLY A 7 1.90 -15.74 -3.66
CA GLY A 7 1.88 -16.56 -4.86
C GLY A 7 2.48 -15.90 -6.09
N LYS A 8 2.36 -14.56 -6.27
CA LYS A 8 2.97 -13.86 -7.42
C LYS A 8 4.47 -13.79 -7.30
N ARG A 9 5.01 -13.46 -6.09
CA ARG A 9 6.46 -13.49 -5.88
C ARG A 9 7.04 -14.86 -6.22
N SER A 10 6.43 -15.94 -5.74
CA SER A 10 6.88 -17.30 -6.06
C SER A 10 6.76 -17.63 -7.55
N ALA A 11 5.72 -17.14 -8.23
CA ALA A 11 5.55 -17.32 -9.67
C ALA A 11 6.62 -16.56 -10.46
N ASP A 12 6.93 -15.32 -10.10
CA ASP A 12 7.97 -14.53 -10.75
C ASP A 12 9.36 -15.15 -10.56
N LEU A 13 9.70 -15.57 -9.35
CA LEU A 13 10.96 -16.29 -9.10
C LEU A 13 11.02 -17.61 -9.90
N GLY A 14 9.89 -18.29 -10.07
CA GLY A 14 9.78 -19.47 -10.92
C GLY A 14 10.01 -19.17 -12.40
N ARG A 15 9.46 -18.07 -12.91
CA ARG A 15 9.68 -17.60 -14.29
C ARG A 15 11.16 -17.29 -14.54
N LEU A 16 11.79 -16.54 -13.66
CA LEU A 16 13.21 -16.19 -13.73
C LEU A 16 14.13 -17.43 -13.85
N GLN A 17 13.72 -18.55 -13.26
CA GLN A 17 14.50 -19.79 -13.31
C GLN A 17 14.23 -20.65 -14.53
N GLN A 18 13.10 -20.48 -15.19
CA GLN A 18 12.63 -21.37 -16.26
C GLN A 18 12.69 -20.75 -17.66
N GLU A 19 12.57 -19.44 -17.75
CA GLU A 19 12.57 -18.73 -19.03
C GLU A 19 13.98 -18.42 -19.50
N SER A 20 14.16 -18.27 -20.82
CA SER A 20 15.42 -17.83 -21.42
C SER A 20 15.29 -16.33 -21.72
N TYR A 21 16.14 -15.51 -21.12
CA TYR A 21 16.09 -14.05 -21.26
C TYR A 21 17.49 -13.43 -21.12
N GLN A 22 17.64 -12.23 -21.62
CA GLN A 22 18.83 -11.39 -21.53
C GLN A 22 18.59 -10.11 -20.74
N GLY A 23 17.33 -9.70 -20.58
CA GLY A 23 16.92 -8.52 -19.83
C GLY A 23 16.03 -8.86 -18.65
N VAL A 24 16.15 -8.07 -17.58
CA VAL A 24 15.29 -8.16 -16.42
C VAL A 24 14.63 -6.81 -16.19
N PHE A 25 13.32 -6.82 -16.04
CA PHE A 25 12.56 -5.64 -15.62
C PHE A 25 12.14 -5.78 -14.16
N CYS A 26 12.53 -4.79 -13.36
CA CYS A 26 12.18 -4.68 -11.95
C CYS A 26 11.42 -3.38 -11.71
N SER A 27 10.34 -3.40 -10.96
CA SER A 27 9.64 -2.18 -10.61
C SER A 27 9.14 -2.19 -9.17
N MET A 28 9.34 -1.08 -8.51
CA MET A 28 8.69 -0.73 -7.25
C MET A 28 7.32 -0.06 -7.48
N TYR A 29 6.91 0.13 -8.73
CA TYR A 29 5.68 0.84 -9.13
C TYR A 29 4.97 0.16 -10.28
N ALA A 30 3.72 -0.28 -10.07
CA ALA A 30 2.84 -0.89 -11.08
C ALA A 30 3.49 -1.89 -12.07
N PRO A 31 4.28 -2.87 -11.61
CA PRO A 31 5.06 -3.75 -12.48
C PRO A 31 4.21 -4.53 -13.48
N GLU A 32 3.02 -4.92 -13.11
CA GLU A 32 2.08 -5.69 -13.94
C GLU A 32 1.54 -4.90 -15.15
N ALA A 33 1.73 -3.59 -15.16
CA ALA A 33 1.33 -2.73 -16.27
C ALA A 33 2.44 -2.55 -17.32
N PHE A 34 3.65 -3.06 -17.08
CA PHE A 34 4.77 -2.90 -18.00
C PHE A 34 4.58 -3.71 -19.29
N PRO A 35 4.81 -3.10 -20.45
CA PRO A 35 4.63 -3.75 -21.75
C PRO A 35 5.86 -4.56 -22.16
N GLU A 36 6.08 -5.71 -21.53
CA GLU A 36 7.25 -6.58 -21.73
C GLU A 36 7.50 -6.96 -23.19
N ASP A 37 6.44 -7.35 -23.91
CA ASP A 37 6.54 -7.76 -25.31
C ASP A 37 7.04 -6.63 -26.23
N ILE A 38 6.52 -5.42 -25.97
CA ILE A 38 6.90 -4.23 -26.76
C ILE A 38 8.33 -3.85 -26.42
N TYR A 39 8.71 -3.85 -25.15
CA TYR A 39 10.07 -3.56 -24.71
C TYR A 39 11.09 -4.52 -25.34
N SER A 40 10.85 -5.82 -25.24
CA SER A 40 11.71 -6.85 -25.83
C SER A 40 11.86 -6.70 -27.34
N THR A 41 10.76 -6.38 -28.04
CA THR A 41 10.78 -6.18 -29.48
C THR A 41 11.69 -5.03 -29.89
N TYR A 42 11.60 -3.88 -29.22
CA TYR A 42 12.39 -2.70 -29.57
C TYR A 42 13.84 -2.77 -29.09
N MET A 43 14.08 -3.37 -27.93
CA MET A 43 15.44 -3.53 -27.40
C MET A 43 16.23 -4.63 -28.12
N GLY A 44 15.56 -5.54 -28.82
CA GLY A 44 16.18 -6.63 -29.57
C GLY A 44 16.69 -7.78 -28.71
N TYR A 45 16.22 -7.89 -27.47
CA TYR A 45 16.49 -9.01 -26.57
C TYR A 45 15.25 -9.34 -25.75
N ASP A 46 15.12 -10.59 -25.34
CA ASP A 46 14.03 -11.04 -24.48
C ASP A 46 14.24 -10.54 -23.05
N ALA A 47 13.21 -9.95 -22.46
CA ALA A 47 13.21 -9.46 -21.08
C ALA A 47 12.08 -10.11 -20.29
N VAL A 48 12.36 -10.41 -19.02
CA VAL A 48 11.36 -10.90 -18.06
C VAL A 48 11.00 -9.79 -17.08
N SER A 49 9.71 -9.48 -16.97
CA SER A 49 9.19 -8.50 -16.03
C SER A 49 8.75 -9.14 -14.71
N CYS A 50 8.97 -8.45 -13.59
CA CYS A 50 8.28 -8.82 -12.35
C CYS A 50 6.80 -8.47 -12.45
N SER A 51 5.94 -9.34 -11.96
CA SER A 51 4.48 -9.11 -11.90
C SER A 51 4.02 -8.67 -10.51
N HIS A 52 4.90 -8.77 -9.51
CA HIS A 52 4.66 -8.25 -8.16
C HIS A 52 5.47 -6.97 -7.92
N ARG A 53 4.93 -6.08 -7.12
CA ARG A 53 5.60 -4.84 -6.72
C ARG A 53 6.78 -5.15 -5.81
N LEU A 54 7.95 -4.65 -6.14
CA LEU A 54 9.13 -4.70 -5.27
C LEU A 54 9.03 -3.53 -4.28
N THR A 55 9.08 -3.81 -2.99
CA THR A 55 8.78 -2.81 -1.96
C THR A 55 10.03 -2.28 -1.23
N SER A 56 11.20 -2.84 -1.53
CA SER A 56 12.47 -2.45 -0.92
C SER A 56 13.65 -2.72 -1.86
N PHE A 57 14.80 -2.14 -1.57
CA PHE A 57 16.05 -2.48 -2.28
C PHE A 57 16.46 -3.94 -2.04
N SER A 58 16.14 -4.48 -0.88
CA SER A 58 16.37 -5.90 -0.58
C SER A 58 15.51 -6.81 -1.46
N ASP A 59 14.25 -6.46 -1.72
CA ASP A 59 13.40 -7.21 -2.66
C ASP A 59 13.97 -7.19 -4.09
N ILE A 60 14.51 -6.03 -4.49
CA ILE A 60 15.19 -5.88 -5.79
C ILE A 60 16.42 -6.79 -5.84
N SER A 61 17.24 -6.77 -4.80
CA SER A 61 18.43 -7.63 -4.68
C SER A 61 18.08 -9.11 -4.79
N ASP A 62 17.10 -9.57 -4.04
CA ASP A 62 16.63 -10.97 -4.06
C ASP A 62 16.14 -11.40 -5.46
N TYR A 63 15.43 -10.49 -6.13
CA TYR A 63 14.92 -10.73 -7.48
C TYR A 63 16.08 -10.83 -8.49
N LEU A 64 17.02 -9.89 -8.44
CA LEU A 64 18.20 -9.89 -9.29
C LEU A 64 19.13 -11.08 -9.00
N GLU A 65 19.34 -11.45 -7.74
CA GLU A 65 20.12 -12.64 -7.37
C GLU A 65 19.53 -13.91 -8.00
N THR A 66 18.20 -14.04 -7.95
CA THR A 66 17.51 -15.15 -8.60
C THR A 66 17.72 -15.13 -10.12
N ALA A 67 17.62 -13.96 -10.76
CA ALA A 67 17.84 -13.80 -12.19
C ALA A 67 19.26 -14.18 -12.59
N PHE A 68 20.27 -13.67 -11.89
CA PHE A 68 21.70 -13.95 -12.20
C PHE A 68 22.12 -15.39 -11.87
N SER A 69 21.47 -16.03 -10.89
CA SER A 69 21.73 -17.43 -10.55
C SER A 69 20.99 -18.44 -11.42
N SER A 70 20.06 -18.00 -12.26
CA SER A 70 19.21 -18.86 -13.11
C SER A 70 19.97 -19.59 -14.23
N GLY A 71 21.20 -19.16 -14.56
CA GLY A 71 21.97 -19.65 -15.68
C GLY A 71 21.69 -18.90 -17.01
N ASN A 72 20.83 -17.89 -17.00
CA ASN A 72 20.64 -16.98 -18.12
C ASN A 72 21.77 -15.96 -18.21
N GLU A 73 22.05 -15.51 -19.40
CA GLU A 73 23.06 -14.47 -19.65
C GLU A 73 22.39 -13.09 -19.54
N VAL A 74 22.16 -12.62 -18.30
CA VAL A 74 21.56 -11.30 -18.07
C VAL A 74 22.57 -10.22 -18.42
N THR A 75 22.23 -9.39 -19.38
CA THR A 75 23.06 -8.26 -19.86
C THR A 75 22.46 -6.90 -19.56
N HIS A 76 21.15 -6.84 -19.31
CA HIS A 76 20.42 -5.58 -19.10
C HIS A 76 19.44 -5.72 -17.93
N VAL A 77 19.38 -4.66 -17.12
CA VAL A 77 18.41 -4.50 -16.06
C VAL A 77 17.72 -3.15 -16.23
N LEU A 78 16.39 -3.14 -16.30
CA LEU A 78 15.57 -1.93 -16.21
C LEU A 78 14.90 -1.90 -14.85
N LEU A 79 15.18 -0.87 -14.06
CA LEU A 79 14.67 -0.69 -12.72
C LEU A 79 13.88 0.62 -12.62
N ILE A 80 12.61 0.54 -12.22
CA ILE A 80 11.78 1.72 -11.94
C ILE A 80 11.62 1.86 -10.43
N LEU A 81 12.16 2.95 -9.90
CA LEU A 81 12.06 3.29 -8.48
C LEU A 81 10.72 3.96 -8.18
N ASP A 82 10.14 3.60 -7.04
CA ASP A 82 8.88 4.19 -6.58
C ASP A 82 9.10 5.65 -6.17
N PRO A 83 8.40 6.60 -6.78
CA PRO A 83 8.53 8.01 -6.45
C PRO A 83 8.19 8.30 -4.99
N PHE A 84 7.27 7.54 -4.43
CA PHE A 84 6.79 7.76 -3.08
C PHE A 84 7.81 7.33 -2.02
N LEU A 85 8.51 6.22 -2.21
CA LEU A 85 9.62 5.84 -1.35
C LEU A 85 10.71 6.92 -1.32
N LEU A 86 10.85 7.68 -2.40
CA LEU A 86 11.82 8.74 -2.53
C LEU A 86 11.35 10.08 -1.94
N TRP A 87 10.02 10.28 -1.78
CA TRP A 87 9.44 11.56 -1.42
C TRP A 87 9.33 11.81 0.07
N ASN A 88 9.11 10.80 0.87
CA ASN A 88 8.70 10.99 2.25
C ASN A 88 9.84 11.51 3.15
N SER A 89 9.60 12.62 3.83
CA SER A 89 10.55 13.27 4.75
C SER A 89 11.07 12.36 5.86
N ASN A 90 10.32 11.33 6.24
CA ASN A 90 10.75 10.36 7.23
C ASN A 90 11.85 9.42 6.71
N PHE A 91 11.98 9.25 5.38
CA PHE A 91 13.09 8.51 4.79
C PHE A 91 14.41 9.23 4.93
N HIS A 92 14.44 10.54 4.87
CA HIS A 92 15.67 11.33 4.98
C HIS A 92 16.44 11.09 6.28
N ASN A 93 15.75 10.67 7.33
CA ASN A 93 16.33 10.33 8.62
C ASN A 93 16.44 8.82 8.86
N ASN A 94 16.09 8.00 7.88
CA ASN A 94 16.09 6.54 8.04
C ASN A 94 17.43 5.95 7.57
N SER A 95 18.34 5.75 8.52
CA SER A 95 19.64 5.13 8.24
C SER A 95 19.55 3.75 7.59
N ARG A 96 18.45 3.00 7.81
CA ARG A 96 18.22 1.69 7.19
C ARG A 96 17.95 1.82 5.69
N PHE A 97 17.22 2.85 5.26
CA PHE A 97 16.98 3.08 3.84
C PHE A 97 18.29 3.30 3.08
N TYR A 98 19.16 4.16 3.58
CA TYR A 98 20.46 4.42 2.95
C TYR A 98 21.38 3.23 3.03
N ALA A 99 21.38 2.49 4.16
CA ALA A 99 22.16 1.26 4.27
C ALA A 99 21.68 0.21 3.26
N SER A 100 20.38 0.03 3.10
CA SER A 100 19.80 -0.88 2.11
C SER A 100 20.09 -0.41 0.68
N PHE A 101 20.04 0.90 0.40
CA PHE A 101 20.46 1.42 -0.90
C PHE A 101 21.93 1.08 -1.22
N ASP A 102 22.82 1.27 -0.25
CA ASP A 102 24.24 1.00 -0.42
C ASP A 102 24.54 -0.52 -0.50
N GLU A 103 23.94 -1.32 0.37
CA GLU A 103 24.21 -2.75 0.51
C GLU A 103 23.49 -3.58 -0.56
N ASP A 104 22.23 -3.25 -0.85
CA ASP A 104 21.39 -4.08 -1.72
C ASP A 104 21.38 -3.59 -3.17
N LEU A 105 21.52 -2.30 -3.44
CA LEU A 105 21.51 -1.79 -4.81
C LEU A 105 22.91 -1.41 -5.30
N LEU A 106 23.61 -0.49 -4.64
CA LEU A 106 24.92 -0.04 -5.12
C LEU A 106 25.95 -1.15 -5.14
N ALA A 107 26.06 -1.92 -4.07
CA ALA A 107 26.99 -3.06 -4.00
C ALA A 107 26.66 -4.12 -5.06
N TYR A 108 25.37 -4.28 -5.36
CA TYR A 108 24.90 -5.21 -6.39
C TYR A 108 25.29 -4.74 -7.79
N VAL A 109 25.03 -3.48 -8.11
CA VAL A 109 25.44 -2.85 -9.38
C VAL A 109 26.96 -2.96 -9.59
N ASP A 110 27.75 -2.73 -8.52
CA ASP A 110 29.21 -2.83 -8.56
C ASP A 110 29.70 -4.27 -8.79
N SER A 111 28.96 -5.25 -8.27
CA SER A 111 29.30 -6.68 -8.44
C SER A 111 29.08 -7.18 -9.87
N TYR A 112 28.20 -6.54 -10.63
CA TYR A 112 27.82 -6.93 -12.01
C TYR A 112 28.19 -5.84 -13.02
N SER A 113 29.43 -5.40 -13.01
CA SER A 113 29.95 -4.34 -13.89
C SER A 113 29.82 -4.60 -15.41
N GLY A 114 29.56 -5.84 -15.81
CA GLY A 114 29.29 -6.20 -17.21
C GLY A 114 27.81 -6.14 -17.61
N VAL A 115 26.93 -5.80 -16.67
CA VAL A 115 25.49 -5.66 -16.91
C VAL A 115 25.15 -4.18 -17.00
N GLU A 116 24.35 -3.80 -17.98
CA GLU A 116 23.84 -2.44 -18.11
C GLU A 116 22.59 -2.25 -17.24
N PHE A 117 22.63 -1.29 -16.31
CA PHE A 117 21.52 -0.92 -15.47
C PHE A 117 20.92 0.41 -15.96
N THR A 118 19.66 0.37 -16.40
CA THR A 118 18.86 1.57 -16.64
C THR A 118 17.95 1.79 -15.45
N ILE A 119 18.17 2.89 -14.71
CA ILE A 119 17.42 3.20 -13.49
C ILE A 119 16.55 4.42 -13.75
N VAL A 120 15.26 4.25 -13.58
CA VAL A 120 14.24 5.29 -13.77
C VAL A 120 13.78 5.80 -12.41
N PHE A 121 13.89 7.10 -12.19
CA PHE A 121 13.31 7.78 -11.04
C PHE A 121 11.92 8.31 -11.41
N SER A 122 10.87 7.61 -11.01
CA SER A 122 9.50 8.00 -11.33
C SER A 122 9.07 9.26 -10.57
N CYS A 123 8.06 9.96 -11.06
CA CYS A 123 7.46 11.11 -10.37
C CYS A 123 6.16 10.71 -9.69
N PRO A 124 5.84 11.31 -8.52
CA PRO A 124 4.56 11.13 -7.85
C PRO A 124 3.42 11.81 -8.63
N SER A 125 2.19 11.58 -8.20
CA SER A 125 1.03 12.22 -8.82
C SER A 125 1.06 13.75 -8.69
N LEU A 126 0.49 14.45 -9.66
CA LEU A 126 0.35 15.92 -9.60
C LEU A 126 -0.44 16.35 -8.35
N LYS A 127 -1.47 15.61 -7.97
CA LYS A 127 -2.25 15.89 -6.75
C LYS A 127 -1.39 15.81 -5.50
N TYR A 128 -0.57 14.78 -5.40
CA TYR A 128 0.38 14.64 -4.29
C TYR A 128 1.41 15.78 -4.30
N TRP A 129 2.00 16.06 -5.46
CA TRP A 129 2.95 17.14 -5.66
C TRP A 129 2.40 18.50 -5.22
N GLN A 130 1.18 18.84 -5.62
CA GLN A 130 0.51 20.09 -5.26
C GLN A 130 0.21 20.18 -3.75
N ALA A 131 -0.17 19.07 -3.13
CA ALA A 131 -0.43 19.01 -1.69
C ALA A 131 0.85 19.16 -0.85
N HIS A 132 2.00 18.77 -1.41
CA HIS A 132 3.30 18.73 -0.74
C HIS A 132 4.33 19.63 -1.44
N SER A 133 3.93 20.74 -2.02
CA SER A 133 4.81 21.65 -2.78
C SER A 133 6.00 22.21 -1.98
N SER A 134 5.89 22.26 -0.64
CA SER A 134 7.01 22.58 0.24
C SER A 134 8.11 21.51 0.25
N ASP A 135 7.80 20.31 -0.16
CA ASP A 135 8.69 19.16 -0.11
C ASP A 135 9.38 18.87 -1.46
N THR A 136 9.07 19.66 -2.49
CA THR A 136 9.64 19.53 -3.83
C THR A 136 11.16 19.59 -3.82
N GLU A 137 11.72 20.58 -3.13
CA GLU A 137 13.17 20.72 -2.96
C GLU A 137 13.76 19.50 -2.24
N THR A 138 13.02 18.94 -1.30
CA THR A 138 13.41 17.75 -0.54
C THR A 138 13.48 16.52 -1.44
N TYR A 139 12.48 16.34 -2.31
CA TYR A 139 12.47 15.24 -3.28
C TYR A 139 13.62 15.34 -4.28
N GLU A 140 13.83 16.52 -4.87
CA GLU A 140 14.94 16.77 -5.80
C GLU A 140 16.29 16.49 -5.14
N ASN A 141 16.49 16.94 -3.89
CA ASN A 141 17.70 16.68 -3.13
C ASN A 141 17.90 15.18 -2.86
N LEU A 142 16.84 14.46 -2.53
CA LEU A 142 16.91 13.02 -2.30
C LEU A 142 17.25 12.27 -3.59
N VAL A 143 16.58 12.60 -4.70
CA VAL A 143 16.90 12.01 -6.01
C VAL A 143 18.37 12.28 -6.34
N GLN A 144 18.90 13.48 -6.09
CA GLN A 144 20.31 13.80 -6.31
C GLN A 144 21.23 12.96 -5.41
N VAL A 145 20.87 12.77 -4.14
CA VAL A 145 21.66 11.94 -3.20
C VAL A 145 21.75 10.50 -3.67
N LEU A 146 20.67 9.93 -4.18
CA LEU A 146 20.66 8.56 -4.71
C LEU A 146 21.29 8.47 -6.11
N ALA A 147 21.05 9.46 -6.95
CA ALA A 147 21.57 9.48 -8.31
C ALA A 147 23.08 9.73 -8.38
N ALA A 148 23.63 10.55 -7.49
CA ALA A 148 25.04 10.91 -7.50
C ALA A 148 25.98 9.68 -7.44
N PRO A 149 25.85 8.75 -6.48
CA PRO A 149 26.67 7.54 -6.47
C PRO A 149 26.43 6.63 -7.67
N LEU A 150 25.21 6.57 -8.21
CA LEU A 150 24.88 5.77 -9.38
C LEU A 150 25.49 6.37 -10.66
N SER A 151 25.46 7.69 -10.82
CA SER A 151 25.89 8.40 -12.03
C SER A 151 27.38 8.30 -12.36
N VAL A 152 28.20 7.92 -11.41
CA VAL A 152 29.65 7.74 -11.61
C VAL A 152 30.02 6.33 -12.09
N ARG A 153 29.06 5.45 -12.25
CA ARG A 153 29.25 4.06 -12.70
C ARG A 153 29.02 3.98 -14.21
N GLU A 154 30.00 3.41 -14.92
CA GLU A 154 29.95 3.32 -16.39
C GLU A 154 28.83 2.40 -16.91
N ASN A 155 28.41 1.44 -16.11
CA ASN A 155 27.34 0.49 -16.43
C ASN A 155 25.95 0.93 -15.94
N VAL A 156 25.78 2.19 -15.51
CA VAL A 156 24.51 2.74 -15.04
C VAL A 156 24.07 3.90 -15.90
N SER A 157 22.87 3.79 -16.43
CA SER A 157 22.16 4.88 -17.11
C SER A 157 21.00 5.34 -16.24
N LEU A 158 20.92 6.65 -15.96
CA LEU A 158 19.85 7.24 -15.16
C LEU A 158 18.86 7.94 -16.06
N PHE A 159 17.59 7.65 -15.87
CA PHE A 159 16.51 8.28 -16.59
C PHE A 159 15.56 8.98 -15.59
N PHE A 160 15.35 10.26 -15.85
CA PHE A 160 14.42 11.09 -15.09
C PHE A 160 13.30 11.47 -16.05
N PRO A 161 12.11 10.87 -15.93
CA PRO A 161 10.96 11.40 -16.65
C PRO A 161 10.73 12.82 -16.16
N GLY A 162 10.96 13.78 -17.05
CA GLY A 162 11.13 15.18 -16.64
C GLY A 162 9.82 15.84 -16.25
N GLY A 163 9.79 16.48 -15.10
CA GLY A 163 8.87 17.55 -14.73
C GLY A 163 7.38 17.21 -14.66
N GLU A 164 6.58 18.27 -14.73
CA GLU A 164 5.12 18.21 -14.61
C GLU A 164 4.42 17.39 -15.72
N GLU A 165 5.04 17.21 -16.84
CA GLU A 165 4.52 16.44 -17.98
C GLU A 165 4.30 14.94 -17.67
N TRP A 166 4.99 14.42 -16.66
CA TRP A 166 4.82 13.05 -16.16
C TRP A 166 3.77 12.93 -15.07
N LEU A 167 3.18 14.05 -14.66
CA LEU A 167 2.20 14.11 -13.61
C LEU A 167 0.81 14.05 -14.24
N ILE A 168 0.09 12.98 -13.99
CA ILE A 168 -1.30 12.86 -14.41
C ILE A 168 -2.14 13.76 -13.53
N SER A 169 -2.73 14.80 -14.11
CA SER A 169 -3.50 15.81 -13.41
C SER A 169 -4.95 15.40 -13.10
N ASN A 170 -5.45 14.37 -13.80
CA ASN A 170 -6.80 13.88 -13.57
C ASN A 170 -6.87 13.03 -12.30
N PRO A 171 -7.59 13.46 -11.25
CA PRO A 171 -7.73 12.68 -10.03
C PRO A 171 -8.41 11.33 -10.26
N ASP A 172 -9.23 11.20 -11.31
CA ASP A 172 -9.91 9.95 -11.65
C ASP A 172 -8.99 8.89 -12.25
N ALA A 173 -7.74 9.24 -12.55
CA ALA A 173 -6.72 8.29 -12.97
C ALA A 173 -6.07 7.53 -11.80
N TYR A 174 -6.39 7.89 -10.57
CA TYR A 174 -5.78 7.33 -9.37
C TYR A 174 -6.79 6.56 -8.52
N ASP A 175 -6.41 5.36 -8.10
CA ASP A 175 -7.11 4.61 -7.05
C ASP A 175 -6.80 5.18 -5.66
N THR A 176 -5.58 5.72 -5.49
CA THR A 176 -5.14 6.47 -4.31
C THR A 176 -4.34 7.68 -4.77
N PRO A 177 -3.97 8.67 -3.94
CA PRO A 177 -3.10 9.77 -4.36
C PRO A 177 -1.77 9.34 -4.97
N LEU A 178 -1.36 8.11 -4.69
CA LEU A 178 -0.06 7.56 -5.06
C LEU A 178 -0.16 6.42 -6.07
N GLU A 179 -1.32 5.81 -6.22
CA GLU A 179 -1.51 4.65 -7.09
C GLU A 179 -2.48 4.95 -8.20
N LEU A 180 -2.00 4.75 -9.40
CA LEU A 180 -2.81 4.84 -10.60
C LEU A 180 -3.75 3.64 -10.70
N ASN A 181 -4.95 3.86 -11.22
CA ASN A 181 -5.78 2.74 -11.64
C ASN A 181 -5.09 1.94 -12.76
N ALA A 182 -5.58 0.74 -13.04
CA ALA A 182 -4.91 -0.18 -13.97
C ALA A 182 -4.69 0.39 -15.38
N VAL A 183 -5.63 1.23 -15.87
CA VAL A 183 -5.53 1.85 -17.19
C VAL A 183 -4.47 2.94 -17.19
N ALA A 184 -4.47 3.81 -16.18
CA ALA A 184 -3.49 4.88 -16.04
C ALA A 184 -2.07 4.32 -15.78
N ALA A 185 -1.95 3.27 -14.96
CA ALA A 185 -0.69 2.58 -14.72
C ALA A 185 -0.11 2.01 -16.02
N ARG A 186 -0.93 1.36 -16.85
CA ARG A 186 -0.51 0.88 -18.16
C ARG A 186 0.03 2.01 -19.04
N SER A 187 -0.65 3.14 -19.07
CA SER A 187 -0.26 4.29 -19.89
C SER A 187 1.03 4.95 -19.41
N VAL A 188 1.22 5.08 -18.10
CA VAL A 188 2.49 5.57 -17.54
C VAL A 188 3.64 4.63 -17.88
N MET A 189 3.42 3.31 -17.79
CA MET A 189 4.45 2.34 -18.19
C MET A 189 4.79 2.41 -19.67
N LEU A 190 3.83 2.72 -20.53
CA LEU A 190 4.09 2.98 -21.94
C LEU A 190 4.89 4.27 -22.18
N LEU A 191 4.63 5.33 -21.39
CA LEU A 191 5.47 6.55 -21.41
C LEU A 191 6.89 6.27 -20.93
N VAL A 192 7.05 5.54 -19.86
CA VAL A 192 8.38 5.10 -19.36
C VAL A 192 9.10 4.31 -20.43
N LEU A 193 8.42 3.37 -21.07
CA LEU A 193 8.98 2.62 -22.19
C LEU A 193 9.43 3.53 -23.33
N SER A 194 8.54 4.41 -23.81
CA SER A 194 8.86 5.34 -24.90
C SER A 194 10.07 6.22 -24.55
N GLY A 195 10.10 6.80 -23.36
CA GLY A 195 11.22 7.60 -22.87
C GLY A 195 12.53 6.80 -22.76
N THR A 196 12.45 5.57 -22.30
CA THR A 196 13.61 4.66 -22.21
C THR A 196 14.15 4.32 -23.61
N LEU A 197 13.29 3.98 -24.56
CA LEU A 197 13.69 3.72 -25.94
C LEU A 197 14.35 4.94 -26.59
N GLN A 198 13.76 6.11 -26.41
CA GLN A 198 14.33 7.37 -26.91
C GLN A 198 15.68 7.68 -26.26
N TYR A 199 15.81 7.43 -24.97
CA TYR A 199 17.09 7.60 -24.25
C TYR A 199 18.19 6.72 -24.83
N HIS A 200 17.86 5.47 -25.21
CA HIS A 200 18.78 4.55 -25.88
C HIS A 200 18.95 4.83 -27.40
N GLY A 201 18.36 5.91 -27.93
CA GLY A 201 18.44 6.27 -29.34
C GLY A 201 17.67 5.32 -30.25
N ILE A 202 16.73 4.56 -29.73
CA ILE A 202 15.88 3.65 -30.50
C ILE A 202 14.65 4.46 -30.95
N ASP A 203 14.54 4.61 -32.27
CA ASP A 203 13.43 5.29 -32.90
C ASP A 203 12.25 4.30 -32.98
N ALA A 204 11.37 4.39 -32.01
CA ALA A 204 10.14 3.60 -32.00
C ALA A 204 9.20 4.12 -33.09
N ASP A 205 8.75 3.23 -33.98
CA ASP A 205 7.85 3.57 -35.07
C ASP A 205 6.67 4.42 -34.61
N ASN A 206 6.46 5.55 -35.28
CA ASN A 206 5.40 6.52 -34.95
C ASN A 206 4.00 5.92 -34.79
N SER A 207 3.72 4.79 -35.47
CA SER A 207 2.42 4.11 -35.35
C SER A 207 2.19 3.52 -33.94
N SER A 208 3.23 2.98 -33.31
CA SER A 208 3.18 2.46 -31.95
C SER A 208 3.07 3.59 -30.92
N LEU A 209 3.83 4.68 -31.12
CA LEU A 209 3.73 5.88 -30.25
C LEU A 209 2.36 6.54 -30.33
N THR A 210 1.70 6.54 -31.48
CA THR A 210 0.33 7.07 -31.63
C THR A 210 -0.69 6.22 -30.87
N GLN A 211 -0.50 4.90 -30.80
CA GLN A 211 -1.31 4.03 -29.95
C GLN A 211 -1.07 4.33 -28.46
N PHE A 212 0.17 4.61 -28.09
CA PHE A 212 0.50 5.01 -26.70
C PHE A 212 -0.18 6.31 -26.30
N ASP A 213 -0.12 7.33 -27.17
CA ASP A 213 -0.80 8.60 -26.95
C ASP A 213 -2.31 8.41 -26.72
N THR A 214 -2.94 7.57 -27.51
CA THR A 214 -4.36 7.26 -27.37
C THR A 214 -4.67 6.55 -26.03
N LEU A 215 -3.82 5.59 -25.64
CA LEU A 215 -3.97 4.89 -24.36
C LEU A 215 -3.73 5.80 -23.17
N VAL A 216 -2.73 6.68 -23.25
CA VAL A 216 -2.46 7.68 -22.20
C VAL A 216 -3.64 8.63 -22.04
N GLN A 217 -4.19 9.15 -23.16
CA GLN A 217 -5.35 10.03 -23.11
C GLN A 217 -6.60 9.31 -22.59
N ALA A 218 -6.79 8.05 -22.96
CA ALA A 218 -7.89 7.24 -22.44
C ALA A 218 -7.75 7.01 -20.91
N ALA A 219 -6.53 6.76 -20.44
CA ALA A 219 -6.26 6.54 -19.03
C ALA A 219 -6.44 7.82 -18.19
N ILE A 220 -5.93 8.96 -18.70
CA ILE A 220 -6.10 10.27 -18.04
C ILE A 220 -7.59 10.61 -17.87
N ASN A 221 -8.44 10.14 -18.79
CA ASN A 221 -9.88 10.36 -18.76
C ASN A 221 -10.68 9.19 -18.16
N ALA A 222 -10.01 8.11 -17.74
CA ALA A 222 -10.70 7.01 -17.09
C ALA A 222 -11.15 7.42 -15.67
N PRO A 223 -12.42 7.24 -15.31
CA PRO A 223 -12.88 7.54 -13.97
C PRO A 223 -12.29 6.54 -12.96
N ALA A 224 -11.80 7.04 -11.84
CA ALA A 224 -11.61 6.20 -10.66
C ALA A 224 -12.99 5.85 -10.11
N SER A 225 -13.35 4.58 -10.07
CA SER A 225 -14.64 4.16 -9.54
C SER A 225 -14.46 3.53 -8.17
N TYR A 226 -14.69 4.31 -7.12
CA TYR A 226 -15.09 3.74 -5.84
C TYR A 226 -16.58 3.46 -5.89
N SER A 227 -17.02 2.36 -5.27
CA SER A 227 -18.44 2.05 -5.19
C SER A 227 -19.21 3.17 -4.50
N ASP A 228 -20.35 3.55 -5.06
CA ASP A 228 -21.26 4.50 -4.44
C ASP A 228 -21.98 3.80 -3.29
N LEU A 229 -21.58 4.11 -2.04
CA LEU A 229 -22.15 3.57 -0.81
C LEU A 229 -23.09 4.58 -0.13
N SER A 230 -23.74 5.47 -0.88
CA SER A 230 -24.65 6.46 -0.33
C SER A 230 -25.87 5.87 0.39
N ASP A 231 -26.17 4.59 0.14
CA ASP A 231 -27.21 3.81 0.82
C ASP A 231 -26.70 3.09 2.10
N TYR A 232 -25.48 3.38 2.56
CA TYR A 232 -24.91 2.83 3.78
C TYR A 232 -24.70 3.86 4.87
N ASP A 233 -24.99 3.46 6.11
CA ASP A 233 -24.47 4.03 7.34
C ASP A 233 -23.31 3.13 7.82
N ILE A 234 -22.09 3.67 7.90
CA ILE A 234 -20.90 2.94 8.33
C ILE A 234 -20.43 3.49 9.69
N VAL A 235 -20.47 2.65 10.70
CA VAL A 235 -20.04 3.00 12.06
C VAL A 235 -18.67 2.42 12.35
N PHE A 236 -17.75 3.26 12.79
CA PHE A 236 -16.36 2.90 13.06
C PHE A 236 -16.11 2.83 14.56
N PHE A 237 -15.62 1.68 15.00
CA PHE A 237 -15.07 1.49 16.36
C PHE A 237 -13.57 1.25 16.26
N GLY A 238 -12.80 1.86 17.13
CA GLY A 238 -11.35 1.70 17.10
C GLY A 238 -10.66 2.54 18.17
N ASP A 239 -9.35 2.53 18.07
CA ASP A 239 -8.47 3.30 18.93
C ASP A 239 -8.04 4.64 18.28
N SER A 240 -6.81 5.09 18.56
CA SER A 240 -6.26 6.33 18.02
C SER A 240 -6.05 6.31 16.50
N VAL A 241 -5.93 5.13 15.90
CA VAL A 241 -5.76 5.01 14.43
C VAL A 241 -6.97 5.57 13.69
N PHE A 242 -8.18 5.27 14.15
CA PHE A 242 -9.41 5.86 13.64
C PHE A 242 -9.80 7.15 14.34
N GLY A 243 -9.42 7.31 15.62
CA GLY A 243 -9.96 8.32 16.55
C GLY A 243 -9.16 9.60 16.69
N ASN A 244 -7.89 9.67 16.27
CA ASN A 244 -7.08 10.88 16.39
C ASN A 244 -7.58 12.05 15.54
N TYR A 245 -8.26 11.73 14.45
CA TYR A 245 -8.90 12.71 13.57
C TYR A 245 -10.38 12.36 13.47
N GLN A 246 -11.24 13.37 13.52
CA GLN A 246 -12.71 13.19 13.55
C GLN A 246 -13.39 13.84 12.32
N ASP A 247 -12.61 14.33 11.36
CA ASP A 247 -13.07 14.99 10.16
C ASP A 247 -12.71 14.20 8.88
N PHE A 248 -12.75 14.87 7.74
CA PHE A 248 -12.40 14.29 6.45
C PHE A 248 -10.96 13.77 6.36
N ALA A 249 -10.07 14.19 7.26
CA ALA A 249 -8.69 13.71 7.30
C ALA A 249 -8.55 12.39 8.08
N SER A 250 -9.60 11.93 8.75
CA SER A 250 -9.63 10.61 9.38
C SER A 250 -9.81 9.49 8.35
N ILE A 251 -9.46 8.26 8.72
CA ILE A 251 -9.70 7.08 7.88
C ILE A 251 -11.22 6.95 7.57
N PRO A 252 -12.14 7.04 8.56
CA PRO A 252 -13.57 7.09 8.27
C PRO A 252 -13.97 8.23 7.34
N GLY A 253 -13.39 9.44 7.55
CA GLY A 253 -13.68 10.61 6.70
C GLY A 253 -13.27 10.41 5.24
N VAL A 254 -12.12 9.77 4.98
CA VAL A 254 -11.69 9.38 3.63
C VAL A 254 -12.72 8.45 2.99
N ILE A 255 -13.21 7.45 3.72
CA ILE A 255 -14.21 6.50 3.19
C ILE A 255 -15.50 7.23 2.83
N GLY A 256 -16.02 8.08 3.72
CA GLY A 256 -17.21 8.88 3.43
C GLY A 256 -17.05 9.80 2.21
N ALA A 257 -15.89 10.45 2.09
CA ALA A 257 -15.59 11.35 0.97
C ALA A 257 -15.51 10.62 -0.39
N LEU A 258 -14.94 9.42 -0.42
CA LEU A 258 -14.75 8.65 -1.66
C LEU A 258 -16.00 7.86 -2.07
N THR A 259 -16.78 7.37 -1.11
CA THR A 259 -17.92 6.46 -1.37
C THR A 259 -19.29 7.11 -1.19
N LYS A 260 -19.35 8.31 -0.65
CA LYS A 260 -20.59 9.01 -0.24
C LYS A 260 -21.38 8.31 0.87
N ALA A 261 -20.80 7.29 1.54
CA ALA A 261 -21.41 6.69 2.70
C ALA A 261 -21.59 7.71 3.83
N SER A 262 -22.63 7.55 4.64
CA SER A 262 -22.70 8.25 5.93
C SER A 262 -21.79 7.56 6.92
N VAL A 263 -20.78 8.27 7.41
CA VAL A 263 -19.77 7.70 8.33
C VAL A 263 -19.95 8.24 9.74
N HIS A 264 -19.90 7.35 10.73
CA HIS A 264 -20.06 7.65 12.13
C HIS A 264 -18.83 7.15 12.92
N ASN A 265 -17.90 8.05 13.22
CA ASN A 265 -16.66 7.67 13.89
C ASN A 265 -16.86 7.64 15.42
N ARG A 266 -16.84 6.44 16.01
CA ARG A 266 -16.95 6.17 17.45
C ARG A 266 -15.63 5.73 18.08
N ALA A 267 -14.53 5.83 17.35
CA ALA A 267 -13.21 5.47 17.83
C ALA A 267 -12.72 6.44 18.91
N ILE A 268 -12.01 5.91 19.89
CA ILE A 268 -11.51 6.67 21.05
C ILE A 268 -10.01 6.40 21.19
N GLY A 269 -9.19 7.44 21.13
CA GLY A 269 -7.76 7.33 21.31
C GLY A 269 -7.37 6.64 22.63
N GLY A 270 -6.42 5.69 22.54
CA GLY A 270 -5.95 4.91 23.69
C GLY A 270 -6.91 3.83 24.18
N SER A 271 -7.93 3.47 23.39
CA SER A 271 -8.83 2.37 23.69
C SER A 271 -8.28 1.03 23.26
N SER A 272 -8.74 -0.05 23.90
CA SER A 272 -8.38 -1.44 23.64
C SER A 272 -9.62 -2.27 23.34
N ALA A 273 -9.46 -3.45 22.75
CA ALA A 273 -10.56 -4.41 22.71
C ALA A 273 -10.82 -5.01 24.09
N THR A 274 -9.77 -5.23 24.86
CA THR A 274 -9.84 -5.82 26.22
C THR A 274 -10.63 -4.93 27.18
N GLN A 275 -11.68 -5.49 27.79
CA GLN A 275 -12.47 -4.82 28.82
C GLN A 275 -12.01 -5.27 30.21
N LEU A 276 -11.62 -4.31 31.07
CA LEU A 276 -11.25 -4.56 32.46
C LEU A 276 -12.38 -4.22 33.42
N THR A 277 -13.12 -3.18 33.09
CA THR A 277 -14.24 -2.73 33.90
C THR A 277 -15.41 -2.29 33.01
N PRO A 278 -16.66 -2.42 33.46
CA PRO A 278 -17.77 -1.75 32.79
C PRO A 278 -17.48 -0.23 32.70
N ASP A 279 -17.86 0.40 31.61
CA ASP A 279 -17.70 1.85 31.37
C ASP A 279 -16.23 2.33 31.13
N ASP A 280 -15.27 1.42 30.93
CA ASP A 280 -13.93 1.79 30.50
C ASP A 280 -13.93 2.22 28.99
N LYS A 281 -12.73 2.45 28.40
CA LYS A 281 -12.60 2.81 26.98
C LYS A 281 -12.56 1.62 26.03
N SER A 282 -12.87 0.43 26.50
CA SER A 282 -12.80 -0.78 25.68
C SER A 282 -13.85 -0.83 24.58
N PHE A 283 -13.63 -1.72 23.61
CA PHE A 283 -14.59 -1.96 22.54
C PHE A 283 -15.97 -2.37 23.04
N PRO A 284 -16.14 -3.34 23.98
CA PRO A 284 -17.46 -3.66 24.52
C PRO A 284 -18.16 -2.46 25.16
N SER A 285 -17.42 -1.64 25.92
CA SER A 285 -17.97 -0.41 26.51
C SER A 285 -18.33 0.64 25.45
N ALA A 286 -17.56 0.76 24.37
CA ALA A 286 -17.89 1.65 23.25
C ALA A 286 -19.18 1.22 22.55
N VAL A 287 -19.35 -0.09 22.33
CA VAL A 287 -20.60 -0.64 21.77
C VAL A 287 -21.79 -0.36 22.70
N GLN A 288 -21.66 -0.56 24.01
CA GLN A 288 -22.74 -0.27 24.96
C GLN A 288 -23.15 1.21 24.97
N ARG A 289 -22.19 2.13 24.91
CA ARG A 289 -22.49 3.57 24.77
C ARG A 289 -23.22 3.86 23.47
N PHE A 290 -22.75 3.33 22.36
CA PHE A 290 -23.39 3.47 21.06
C PHE A 290 -24.84 2.96 21.09
N LEU A 291 -25.08 1.78 21.62
CA LEU A 291 -26.44 1.19 21.71
C LEU A 291 -27.39 1.98 22.63
N SER A 292 -26.86 2.68 23.63
CA SER A 292 -27.68 3.43 24.60
C SER A 292 -27.90 4.91 24.22
N GLU A 293 -26.97 5.54 23.53
CA GLU A 293 -26.93 7.00 23.38
C GLU A 293 -26.93 7.47 21.92
N ASP A 294 -26.28 6.75 21.00
CA ASP A 294 -25.92 7.25 19.67
C ASP A 294 -26.71 6.65 18.51
N THR A 295 -27.64 5.74 18.77
CA THR A 295 -28.42 5.06 17.71
C THR A 295 -29.32 6.00 16.91
N ALA A 296 -29.64 7.19 17.46
CA ALA A 296 -30.46 8.18 16.78
C ALA A 296 -29.79 8.80 15.55
N GLU A 297 -28.47 8.67 15.40
CA GLU A 297 -27.73 9.19 14.25
C GLU A 297 -27.76 8.24 13.05
N ILE A 298 -28.17 6.97 13.25
CA ILE A 298 -28.35 6.00 12.19
C ILE A 298 -29.74 6.16 11.61
N SER A 299 -29.82 6.34 10.30
CA SER A 299 -31.08 6.69 9.65
C SER A 299 -32.16 5.60 9.74
N GLY A 300 -31.78 4.35 9.98
CA GLY A 300 -32.69 3.21 9.95
C GLY A 300 -33.25 2.85 8.56
N GLU A 301 -32.99 3.70 7.57
CA GLU A 301 -33.41 3.51 6.17
C GLU A 301 -32.27 2.99 5.30
N LYS A 302 -31.02 3.14 5.76
CA LYS A 302 -29.81 2.69 5.09
C LYS A 302 -29.36 1.33 5.60
N LYS A 303 -28.59 0.64 4.78
CA LYS A 303 -27.85 -0.55 5.20
C LYS A 303 -26.81 -0.15 6.25
N LEU A 304 -26.58 -1.01 7.21
CA LEU A 304 -25.67 -0.75 8.31
C LEU A 304 -24.44 -1.64 8.20
N CYS A 305 -23.27 -1.01 8.33
CA CYS A 305 -21.99 -1.68 8.37
C CYS A 305 -21.18 -1.20 9.58
N PHE A 306 -20.53 -2.11 10.30
CA PHE A 306 -19.60 -1.81 11.39
C PHE A 306 -18.17 -2.15 10.96
N VAL A 307 -17.26 -1.21 11.14
CA VAL A 307 -15.82 -1.41 10.91
C VAL A 307 -15.07 -1.26 12.23
N ILE A 308 -14.33 -2.28 12.61
CA ILE A 308 -13.70 -2.43 13.92
C ILE A 308 -12.19 -2.51 13.75
N ASN A 309 -11.41 -1.68 14.48
CA ASN A 309 -9.95 -1.71 14.43
C ASN A 309 -9.37 -1.49 15.83
N TYR A 310 -8.85 -2.56 16.44
CA TYR A 310 -8.19 -2.57 17.75
C TYR A 310 -6.98 -3.50 17.71
N GLY A 311 -6.19 -3.49 18.78
CA GLY A 311 -5.07 -4.41 19.00
C GLY A 311 -3.76 -3.72 19.33
N LEU A 312 -3.52 -2.48 18.85
CA LEU A 312 -2.30 -1.75 19.19
C LEU A 312 -2.20 -1.45 20.69
N ASN A 313 -3.27 -0.94 21.29
CA ASN A 313 -3.26 -0.64 22.72
C ASN A 313 -3.31 -1.90 23.57
N ASP A 314 -3.92 -2.98 23.10
CA ASP A 314 -3.87 -4.27 23.77
C ASP A 314 -2.42 -4.77 23.83
N TYR A 315 -1.70 -4.73 22.70
CA TYR A 315 -0.29 -5.07 22.60
C TYR A 315 0.59 -4.16 23.49
N PHE A 316 0.44 -2.83 23.42
CA PHE A 316 1.27 -1.90 24.18
C PHE A 316 1.02 -1.97 25.70
N THR A 317 -0.23 -2.28 26.12
CA THR A 317 -0.58 -2.37 27.54
C THR A 317 -0.21 -3.72 28.14
N GLY A 318 0.00 -4.74 27.32
CA GLY A 318 0.33 -6.09 27.78
C GLY A 318 -0.91 -6.88 28.19
N TYR A 319 -2.03 -6.66 27.52
CA TYR A 319 -3.16 -7.58 27.63
C TYR A 319 -2.86 -8.80 26.78
N THR A 320 -3.25 -9.99 27.22
CA THR A 320 -3.02 -11.21 26.45
C THR A 320 -3.86 -11.25 25.17
N VAL A 321 -3.42 -11.99 24.17
CA VAL A 321 -4.20 -12.24 22.93
C VAL A 321 -5.57 -12.87 23.29
N GLU A 322 -5.65 -13.69 24.33
CA GLU A 322 -6.92 -14.25 24.81
C GLU A 322 -7.87 -13.15 25.31
N GLN A 323 -7.39 -12.22 26.16
CA GLN A 323 -8.18 -11.08 26.65
C GLN A 323 -8.64 -10.17 25.50
N TYR A 324 -7.76 -9.91 24.53
CA TYR A 324 -8.07 -9.17 23.32
C TYR A 324 -9.20 -9.83 22.50
N ARG A 325 -9.11 -11.15 22.27
CA ARG A 325 -10.13 -11.92 21.56
C ARG A 325 -11.47 -11.92 22.29
N ASP A 326 -11.46 -12.11 23.61
CA ASP A 326 -12.66 -12.07 24.44
C ASP A 326 -13.38 -10.71 24.32
N GLY A 327 -12.61 -9.62 24.33
CA GLY A 327 -13.15 -8.28 24.15
C GLY A 327 -13.73 -8.05 22.75
N LEU A 328 -13.03 -8.50 21.69
CA LEU A 328 -13.57 -8.45 20.32
C LEU A 328 -14.86 -9.25 20.19
N GLN A 329 -14.90 -10.48 20.69
CA GLN A 329 -16.08 -11.34 20.64
C GLN A 329 -17.27 -10.72 21.39
N ALA A 330 -17.04 -10.17 22.58
CA ALA A 330 -18.10 -9.54 23.38
C ALA A 330 -18.72 -8.33 22.66
N GLY A 331 -17.89 -7.48 22.07
CA GLY A 331 -18.36 -6.32 21.29
C GLY A 331 -19.12 -6.72 20.04
N VAL A 332 -18.55 -7.64 19.23
CA VAL A 332 -19.19 -8.15 18.01
C VAL A 332 -20.52 -8.84 18.33
N GLN A 333 -20.57 -9.67 19.35
CA GLN A 333 -21.82 -10.34 19.77
C GLN A 333 -22.90 -9.31 20.12
N SER A 334 -22.55 -8.26 20.84
CA SER A 334 -23.50 -7.19 21.20
C SER A 334 -24.04 -6.45 19.97
N LEU A 335 -23.20 -6.25 18.94
CA LEU A 335 -23.63 -5.67 17.67
C LEU A 335 -24.54 -6.61 16.88
N GLN A 336 -24.19 -7.89 16.80
CA GLN A 336 -25.02 -8.92 16.12
C GLN A 336 -26.38 -9.11 16.78
N ASP A 337 -26.42 -9.07 18.12
CA ASP A 337 -27.67 -9.18 18.89
C ASP A 337 -28.59 -7.97 18.65
N ALA A 338 -28.02 -6.78 18.50
CA ALA A 338 -28.77 -5.55 18.27
C ALA A 338 -29.14 -5.31 16.80
N TYR A 339 -28.26 -5.71 15.89
CA TYR A 339 -28.37 -5.50 14.45
C TYR A 339 -28.02 -6.78 13.66
N PRO A 340 -28.89 -7.80 13.66
CA PRO A 340 -28.58 -9.10 13.08
C PRO A 340 -28.36 -9.06 11.55
N ASP A 341 -28.85 -8.03 10.88
CA ASP A 341 -28.71 -7.86 9.43
C ASP A 341 -27.55 -6.91 9.06
N ALA A 342 -26.78 -6.40 10.03
CA ALA A 342 -25.65 -5.52 9.76
C ALA A 342 -24.42 -6.30 9.35
N GLU A 343 -23.69 -5.76 8.39
CA GLU A 343 -22.38 -6.27 8.02
C GLU A 343 -21.33 -5.82 9.03
N ILE A 344 -20.38 -6.69 9.36
CA ILE A 344 -19.31 -6.39 10.32
C ILE A 344 -17.97 -6.76 9.71
N LEU A 345 -17.04 -5.81 9.68
CA LEU A 345 -15.66 -5.97 9.25
C LEU A 345 -14.72 -5.73 10.43
N ILE A 346 -13.88 -6.70 10.74
CA ILE A 346 -12.74 -6.53 11.65
C ILE A 346 -11.51 -6.26 10.78
N ALA A 347 -10.95 -5.04 10.88
CA ALA A 347 -9.66 -4.69 10.29
C ALA A 347 -8.58 -4.86 11.38
N SER A 348 -7.52 -5.61 11.10
CA SER A 348 -6.42 -5.80 12.04
C SER A 348 -5.67 -4.50 12.32
N SER A 349 -4.82 -4.49 13.35
CA SER A 349 -3.88 -3.38 13.58
C SER A 349 -2.94 -3.21 12.38
N ASN A 350 -2.57 -1.96 12.09
CA ASN A 350 -1.57 -1.68 11.07
C ASN A 350 -0.15 -2.02 11.54
N PHE A 351 0.75 -2.17 10.57
CA PHE A 351 2.17 -2.29 10.81
C PHE A 351 2.71 -1.04 11.53
N ILE A 352 3.64 -1.23 12.46
CA ILE A 352 4.29 -0.16 13.23
C ILE A 352 5.80 -0.27 13.14
N THR A 353 6.51 0.82 13.34
CA THR A 353 7.98 0.84 13.41
C THR A 353 8.53 0.89 14.85
N ALA A 354 7.64 1.01 15.84
CA ALA A 354 7.99 0.89 17.25
C ALA A 354 8.29 -0.58 17.63
N PHE A 355 9.07 -0.77 18.69
CA PHE A 355 9.35 -2.09 19.28
C PHE A 355 9.79 -3.14 18.23
N ASP A 356 10.88 -2.83 17.52
CA ASP A 356 11.42 -3.72 16.47
C ASP A 356 10.36 -4.15 15.43
N ASN A 357 9.55 -3.19 15.00
CA ASN A 357 8.45 -3.41 14.05
C ASN A 357 7.33 -4.32 14.59
N GLY A 358 7.05 -4.24 15.88
CA GLY A 358 6.05 -5.08 16.54
C GLY A 358 6.46 -6.53 16.69
N THR A 359 7.74 -6.86 16.49
CA THR A 359 8.30 -8.21 16.67
C THR A 359 8.90 -8.43 18.04
N ALA A 360 9.03 -7.37 18.86
CA ALA A 360 9.42 -7.53 20.26
C ALA A 360 8.26 -8.12 21.06
N PHE A 361 8.61 -8.98 22.01
CA PHE A 361 7.62 -9.54 22.94
C PHE A 361 7.02 -8.46 23.82
N ASN A 362 5.76 -8.64 24.12
CA ASN A 362 5.03 -7.73 24.98
C ASN A 362 5.26 -8.06 26.46
N ASN A 363 6.07 -7.26 27.13
CA ASN A 363 6.41 -7.47 28.53
C ASN A 363 6.87 -8.93 28.82
N ASP A 364 6.19 -9.61 29.73
CA ASP A 364 6.50 -10.99 30.14
C ASP A 364 5.61 -12.04 29.42
N LEU A 365 4.84 -11.65 28.37
CA LEU A 365 3.82 -12.52 27.75
C LEU A 365 4.34 -13.34 26.56
N ASP A 366 5.54 -13.07 26.10
CA ASP A 366 6.08 -13.67 24.87
C ASP A 366 5.14 -13.55 23.66
N GLU A 367 4.36 -12.47 23.57
CA GLU A 367 3.41 -12.18 22.49
C GLU A 367 3.88 -10.98 21.67
N ILE A 368 3.82 -11.10 20.35
CA ILE A 368 4.17 -10.04 19.38
C ILE A 368 2.90 -9.47 18.74
N LEU A 369 3.00 -8.33 18.08
CA LEU A 369 1.83 -7.69 17.45
C LEU A 369 1.11 -8.60 16.44
N ASN A 370 1.85 -9.44 15.72
CA ASN A 370 1.25 -10.38 14.76
C ASN A 370 0.34 -11.43 15.42
N ASP A 371 0.53 -11.73 16.71
CA ASP A 371 -0.34 -12.65 17.44
C ASP A 371 -1.74 -12.05 17.64
N TYR A 372 -1.81 -10.72 17.80
CA TYR A 372 -3.09 -9.97 17.87
C TYR A 372 -3.75 -9.89 16.48
N VAL A 373 -2.98 -9.77 15.40
CA VAL A 373 -3.51 -9.85 14.02
C VAL A 373 -4.17 -11.22 13.79
N THR A 374 -3.47 -12.29 14.15
CA THR A 374 -4.00 -13.66 14.10
C THR A 374 -5.22 -13.83 15.00
N GLY A 375 -5.19 -13.26 16.21
CA GLY A 375 -6.33 -13.27 17.14
C GLY A 375 -7.57 -12.58 16.58
N ALA A 376 -7.39 -11.50 15.83
CA ALA A 376 -8.49 -10.81 15.14
C ALA A 376 -9.09 -11.68 14.02
N GLU A 377 -8.25 -12.32 13.21
CA GLU A 377 -8.67 -13.24 12.14
C GLU A 377 -9.47 -14.43 12.69
N GLU A 378 -8.94 -15.09 13.74
CA GLU A 378 -9.62 -16.19 14.40
C GLU A 378 -10.95 -15.77 15.01
N THR A 379 -11.03 -14.55 15.58
CA THR A 379 -12.27 -14.00 16.11
C THR A 379 -13.27 -13.74 15.00
N ALA A 380 -12.85 -13.14 13.89
CA ALA A 380 -13.72 -12.89 12.75
C ALA A 380 -14.30 -14.20 12.20
N ALA A 381 -13.47 -15.23 12.06
CA ALA A 381 -13.90 -16.56 11.63
C ALA A 381 -14.89 -17.21 12.61
N ALA A 382 -14.61 -17.11 13.94
CA ALA A 382 -15.48 -17.68 14.96
C ALA A 382 -16.85 -17.00 15.05
N MET A 383 -16.87 -15.68 14.81
CA MET A 383 -18.09 -14.86 14.85
C MET A 383 -18.80 -14.78 13.49
N ASN A 384 -18.26 -15.41 12.45
CA ASN A 384 -18.76 -15.36 11.08
C ASN A 384 -18.95 -13.91 10.58
N VAL A 385 -17.91 -13.10 10.75
CA VAL A 385 -17.81 -11.72 10.25
C VAL A 385 -16.62 -11.59 9.32
N PHE A 386 -16.53 -10.48 8.57
CA PHE A 386 -15.45 -10.25 7.61
C PHE A 386 -14.15 -9.84 8.32
N PHE A 387 -13.03 -10.15 7.69
CA PHE A 387 -11.70 -9.81 8.19
C PHE A 387 -10.86 -9.14 7.10
N LEU A 388 -10.20 -8.04 7.47
CA LEU A 388 -9.19 -7.38 6.65
C LEU A 388 -7.85 -7.47 7.38
N ASN A 389 -6.89 -8.22 6.82
CA ASN A 389 -5.50 -8.16 7.24
C ASN A 389 -4.88 -6.87 6.69
N THR A 390 -4.79 -5.85 7.53
CA THR A 390 -4.28 -4.54 7.12
C THR A 390 -2.80 -4.57 6.73
N ASN A 391 -2.00 -5.45 7.35
CA ASN A 391 -0.58 -5.58 7.01
C ASN A 391 -0.40 -6.12 5.59
N GLU A 392 -1.24 -7.08 5.18
CA GLU A 392 -1.26 -7.59 3.81
C GLU A 392 -1.84 -6.56 2.83
N ALA A 393 -2.95 -5.94 3.19
CA ALA A 393 -3.62 -4.97 2.33
C ALA A 393 -2.81 -3.70 2.09
N LEU A 394 -2.13 -3.18 3.12
CA LEU A 394 -1.33 -1.96 3.05
C LEU A 394 0.11 -2.23 2.58
N GLN A 395 0.57 -3.48 2.67
CA GLN A 395 1.94 -3.88 2.35
C GLN A 395 3.02 -3.05 3.06
N TRP A 396 2.69 -2.52 4.23
CA TRP A 396 3.67 -1.82 5.05
C TRP A 396 4.65 -2.83 5.63
N ASN A 397 5.91 -2.49 5.57
CA ASN A 397 7.01 -3.34 6.02
C ASN A 397 8.07 -2.47 6.71
N PRO A 398 9.12 -3.05 7.29
CA PRO A 398 10.14 -2.28 8.01
C PRO A 398 10.79 -1.15 7.19
N GLN A 399 10.83 -1.29 5.87
CA GLN A 399 11.44 -0.30 4.97
C GLN A 399 10.48 0.81 4.58
N THR A 400 9.18 0.49 4.41
CA THR A 400 8.19 1.43 3.86
C THR A 400 7.27 2.05 4.90
N ALA A 401 7.03 1.40 6.04
CA ALA A 401 6.05 1.86 7.02
C ALA A 401 6.33 3.29 7.55
N ALA A 402 7.60 3.65 7.71
CA ALA A 402 7.98 4.99 8.15
C ALA A 402 7.48 6.11 7.22
N CYS A 403 7.18 5.81 5.95
CA CYS A 403 6.62 6.75 4.98
C CYS A 403 5.17 7.11 5.29
N TYR A 404 4.45 6.13 5.83
CA TYR A 404 3.02 6.19 6.03
C TYR A 404 2.62 6.51 7.46
N LEU A 405 3.61 6.68 8.34
CA LEU A 405 3.39 6.97 9.76
C LEU A 405 3.88 8.38 10.09
N VAL A 406 3.09 9.13 10.88
CA VAL A 406 3.49 10.44 11.41
C VAL A 406 4.48 10.29 12.57
N ASP A 407 4.37 9.16 13.25
CA ASP A 407 5.27 8.71 14.31
C ASP A 407 5.55 7.21 14.09
N ALA A 408 5.99 6.49 15.09
CA ALA A 408 6.26 5.06 14.95
C ALA A 408 5.00 4.17 14.87
N VAL A 409 3.79 4.73 14.97
CA VAL A 409 2.53 4.00 15.19
C VAL A 409 1.38 4.50 14.32
N HIS A 410 1.16 5.82 14.27
CA HIS A 410 -0.07 6.39 13.70
C HIS A 410 0.11 6.75 12.22
N PRO A 411 -0.87 6.39 11.37
CA PRO A 411 -0.85 6.76 9.97
C PRO A 411 -0.82 8.29 9.76
N ASN A 412 0.07 8.76 8.90
CA ASN A 412 0.06 10.11 8.36
C ASN A 412 -1.09 10.29 7.34
N GLU A 413 -1.15 11.40 6.64
CA GLU A 413 -2.23 11.69 5.70
C GLU A 413 -2.34 10.61 4.60
N GLU A 414 -1.24 10.26 3.98
CA GLU A 414 -1.18 9.20 2.96
C GLU A 414 -1.51 7.83 3.54
N GLY A 415 -0.95 7.53 4.71
CA GLY A 415 -1.25 6.29 5.42
C GLY A 415 -2.74 6.14 5.74
N ARG A 416 -3.40 7.23 6.16
CA ARG A 416 -4.85 7.23 6.40
C ARG A 416 -5.65 7.04 5.10
N PHE A 417 -5.20 7.67 4.02
CA PHE A 417 -5.84 7.50 2.73
C PHE A 417 -5.72 6.06 2.23
N LEU A 418 -4.51 5.48 2.27
CA LEU A 418 -4.29 4.09 1.88
C LEU A 418 -5.10 3.12 2.74
N PHE A 419 -5.17 3.35 4.04
CA PHE A 419 -5.97 2.52 4.93
C PHE A 419 -7.46 2.62 4.59
N GLY A 420 -7.98 3.84 4.40
CA GLY A 420 -9.36 4.06 3.98
C GLY A 420 -9.70 3.33 2.69
N THR A 421 -8.84 3.41 1.67
CA THR A 421 -9.05 2.71 0.39
C THR A 421 -8.94 1.19 0.52
N ALA A 422 -8.09 0.66 1.39
CA ALA A 422 -8.04 -0.77 1.68
C ALA A 422 -9.36 -1.28 2.30
N ILE A 423 -9.94 -0.49 3.23
CA ILE A 423 -11.25 -0.81 3.80
C ILE A 423 -12.33 -0.74 2.71
N ILE A 424 -12.35 0.31 1.85
CA ILE A 424 -13.33 0.40 0.76
C ILE A 424 -13.26 -0.84 -0.14
N LYS A 425 -12.06 -1.28 -0.51
CA LYS A 425 -11.90 -2.49 -1.32
C LYS A 425 -12.44 -3.74 -0.62
N ALA A 426 -12.14 -3.90 0.67
CA ALA A 426 -12.66 -5.02 1.44
C ALA A 426 -14.19 -4.99 1.52
N LEU A 427 -14.77 -3.81 1.70
CA LEU A 427 -16.22 -3.64 1.70
C LEU A 427 -16.83 -3.97 0.33
N ASP A 428 -16.18 -3.59 -0.75
CA ASP A 428 -16.67 -3.80 -2.12
C ASP A 428 -16.57 -5.26 -2.55
N GLU A 429 -15.45 -5.93 -2.28
CA GLU A 429 -15.16 -7.28 -2.71
C GLU A 429 -15.86 -8.35 -1.85
N ASP A 430 -15.84 -8.20 -0.54
CA ASP A 430 -16.28 -9.25 0.39
C ASP A 430 -17.70 -9.04 0.91
N ILE A 431 -18.07 -7.80 1.21
CA ILE A 431 -19.36 -7.51 1.84
C ILE A 431 -20.46 -7.29 0.80
N PHE A 432 -20.15 -6.56 -0.27
CA PHE A 432 -21.16 -6.10 -1.21
C PHE A 432 -21.30 -6.99 -2.46
N SER A 433 -20.34 -7.91 -2.70
CA SER A 433 -20.35 -8.80 -3.86
C SER A 433 -21.08 -10.14 -3.63
N TYR A 434 -21.32 -10.52 -2.40
CA TYR A 434 -22.01 -11.77 -2.07
C TYR A 434 -23.41 -11.49 -1.53
N PRO A 435 -24.47 -11.99 -2.21
CA PRO A 435 -25.81 -11.96 -1.62
C PRO A 435 -25.79 -12.80 -0.35
N VAL A 436 -26.16 -12.20 0.77
CA VAL A 436 -26.42 -12.92 2.03
C VAL A 436 -27.50 -13.94 1.78
N HIS A 437 -27.21 -15.21 1.97
CA HIS A 437 -28.18 -16.30 1.89
C HIS A 437 -28.70 -16.66 3.27
#